data_a80a1ec1a8353bd0f744ce1bdb8aaf75
#
_entry.id   a80a1ec1a8353bd0f744ce1bdb8aaf75
#
_cell.length_a   1.000
_cell.length_b   1.000
_cell.length_c   1.000
_cell.angle_alpha   90.00
_cell.angle_beta   90.00
_cell.angle_gamma   90.00
#
_symmetry.space_group_name_H-M   'P 1'
#
loop_
_entity.id
_entity.type
_entity.pdbx_description
1 polymer ?
#
loop_
_entity_poly.entity_id
_entity_poly.type
_entity_poly.pdbx_seq_one_letter_code
_entity_poly.pdbx_strand_id
1 'polypeptide(L)'
;KELNVSMNQYTIPQFIVDAFTDTVFKGNPAAVCLLDKWLSDDTLQNIAKENNLSETAFTVKNDDYYELRWFTPGGEIDLCGHATLATAFVLFRFFEKNAESLTFATQSGELLVTKKGEYYELNFPAYSTQQVAVTSEMEEAIGVRPLEAWLGRDLVCVLPHENEVINANPDFDKVKALDGLLLNITAKGSKYDTVTRSFAPKLSVKEDPVCGSGHCHVIPLWANKLAQAEFRAYQASERSGLLFCRLAGDRIYLAGKATLYSRGEIYVMD
;
A
#
# COMPACT_ATOMS: atom_id res chain seq x y z
N LYS A 1 -12.19 -7.77 45.88
CA LYS A 1 -13.09 -8.40 44.89
C LYS A 1 -12.37 -8.28 43.56
N GLU A 2 -11.64 -9.33 43.19
CA GLU A 2 -11.14 -9.50 41.82
C GLU A 2 -12.33 -9.67 40.90
N LEU A 3 -12.50 -8.73 39.97
CA LEU A 3 -13.41 -8.90 38.86
C LEU A 3 -12.81 -9.99 37.96
N ASN A 4 -13.32 -11.23 38.08
CA ASN A 4 -13.08 -12.29 37.13
C ASN A 4 -13.72 -11.86 35.78
N VAL A 5 -12.99 -11.09 35.00
CA VAL A 5 -13.32 -10.89 33.59
C VAL A 5 -12.96 -12.20 32.90
N SER A 6 -13.95 -12.99 32.55
CA SER A 6 -13.71 -14.20 31.75
C SER A 6 -13.23 -13.75 30.36
N MET A 7 -11.94 -13.88 30.10
CA MET A 7 -11.39 -13.72 28.76
C MET A 7 -11.91 -14.83 27.85
N ASN A 8 -12.45 -14.47 26.69
CA ASN A 8 -12.88 -15.42 25.69
C ASN A 8 -11.72 -15.78 24.79
N GLN A 9 -11.55 -17.06 24.50
CA GLN A 9 -10.57 -17.52 23.52
C GLN A 9 -11.17 -17.51 22.13
N TYR A 10 -10.43 -16.96 21.16
CA TYR A 10 -10.80 -16.89 19.75
C TYR A 10 -9.75 -17.58 18.90
N THR A 11 -10.24 -18.31 17.90
CA THR A 11 -9.43 -18.86 16.82
C THR A 11 -9.73 -18.07 15.56
N ILE A 12 -8.72 -17.41 14.99
CA ILE A 12 -8.88 -16.47 13.89
C ILE A 12 -8.13 -16.99 12.68
N PRO A 13 -8.79 -17.19 11.51
CA PRO A 13 -8.10 -17.45 10.27
C PRO A 13 -7.20 -16.28 9.89
N GLN A 14 -5.93 -16.58 9.61
CA GLN A 14 -4.95 -15.59 9.17
C GLN A 14 -4.25 -16.05 7.90
N PHE A 15 -4.11 -15.11 6.97
CA PHE A 15 -3.42 -15.28 5.69
C PHE A 15 -2.29 -14.28 5.61
N ILE A 16 -1.14 -14.69 5.11
CA ILE A 16 -0.07 -13.77 4.70
C ILE A 16 -0.04 -13.76 3.18
N VAL A 17 -0.21 -12.58 2.61
CA VAL A 17 -0.36 -12.35 1.17
C VAL A 17 0.66 -11.33 0.71
N ASP A 18 1.37 -11.66 -0.36
CA ASP A 18 2.22 -10.71 -1.06
C ASP A 18 1.39 -10.01 -2.13
N ALA A 19 1.13 -8.71 -1.94
CA ALA A 19 0.32 -7.90 -2.84
C ALA A 19 1.17 -7.22 -3.92
N PHE A 20 0.56 -6.97 -5.09
CA PHE A 20 1.19 -6.41 -6.28
C PHE A 20 2.30 -7.28 -6.87
N THR A 21 2.13 -8.59 -6.79
CA THR A 21 3.02 -9.58 -7.36
C THR A 21 2.30 -10.91 -7.60
N ASP A 22 2.80 -11.71 -8.51
CA ASP A 22 2.38 -13.11 -8.70
C ASP A 22 3.40 -14.12 -8.15
N THR A 23 4.44 -13.62 -7.49
CA THR A 23 5.57 -14.43 -6.99
C THR A 23 5.78 -14.16 -5.50
N VAL A 24 5.80 -15.21 -4.67
CA VAL A 24 6.09 -15.09 -3.24
C VAL A 24 7.47 -14.47 -3.00
N PHE A 25 7.62 -13.75 -1.89
CA PHE A 25 8.81 -12.98 -1.49
C PHE A 25 9.02 -11.67 -2.26
N LYS A 26 8.11 -11.36 -3.17
CA LYS A 26 8.03 -10.09 -3.90
C LYS A 26 6.81 -9.30 -3.43
N GLY A 27 6.61 -8.12 -4.01
CA GLY A 27 5.47 -7.27 -3.66
C GLY A 27 5.53 -6.74 -2.23
N ASN A 28 4.37 -6.41 -1.69
CA ASN A 28 4.22 -5.86 -0.34
C ASN A 28 3.40 -6.82 0.53
N PRO A 29 3.99 -7.43 1.56
CA PRO A 29 3.31 -8.42 2.37
C PRO A 29 2.33 -7.77 3.35
N ALA A 30 1.16 -8.39 3.50
CA ALA A 30 0.17 -8.05 4.51
C ALA A 30 -0.38 -9.30 5.18
N ALA A 31 -0.66 -9.23 6.47
CA ALA A 31 -1.49 -10.21 7.14
C ALA A 31 -2.97 -9.83 6.97
N VAL A 32 -3.81 -10.82 6.74
CA VAL A 32 -5.26 -10.67 6.64
C VAL A 32 -5.92 -11.58 7.66
N CYS A 33 -6.65 -11.00 8.60
CA CYS A 33 -7.38 -11.71 9.64
C CYS A 33 -8.88 -11.60 9.40
N LEU A 34 -9.57 -12.73 9.35
CA LEU A 34 -11.02 -12.78 9.17
C LEU A 34 -11.70 -12.96 10.52
N LEU A 35 -12.49 -11.99 10.91
CA LEU A 35 -13.18 -11.94 12.20
C LEU A 35 -14.68 -12.19 12.02
N ASP A 36 -15.30 -12.91 12.96
CA ASP A 36 -16.76 -13.02 13.04
C ASP A 36 -17.39 -11.75 13.63
N LYS A 37 -16.68 -11.10 14.52
CA LYS A 37 -17.03 -9.83 15.16
C LYS A 37 -15.76 -9.05 15.51
N TRP A 38 -15.90 -7.76 15.72
CA TRP A 38 -14.79 -6.94 16.19
C TRP A 38 -14.34 -7.36 17.59
N LEU A 39 -13.02 -7.48 17.74
CA LEU A 39 -12.31 -7.63 19.00
C LEU A 39 -11.92 -6.24 19.53
N SER A 40 -11.41 -6.18 20.75
CA SER A 40 -10.89 -4.93 21.31
C SER A 40 -9.74 -4.36 20.48
N ASP A 41 -9.63 -3.04 20.46
CA ASP A 41 -8.55 -2.36 19.74
C ASP A 41 -7.17 -2.78 20.27
N ASP A 42 -7.04 -3.06 21.56
CA ASP A 42 -5.80 -3.56 22.16
C ASP A 42 -5.42 -4.94 21.59
N THR A 43 -6.38 -5.83 21.46
CA THR A 43 -6.13 -7.16 20.87
C THR A 43 -5.75 -7.05 19.39
N LEU A 44 -6.44 -6.24 18.60
CA LEU A 44 -6.10 -6.01 17.20
C LEU A 44 -4.68 -5.43 17.07
N GLN A 45 -4.34 -4.45 17.90
CA GLN A 45 -3.01 -3.85 17.91
C GLN A 45 -1.91 -4.85 18.32
N ASN A 46 -2.18 -5.72 19.28
CA ASN A 46 -1.25 -6.75 19.71
C ASN A 46 -1.01 -7.80 18.61
N ILE A 47 -2.04 -8.19 17.88
CA ILE A 47 -1.90 -9.08 16.72
C ILE A 47 -1.00 -8.42 15.66
N ALA A 48 -1.22 -7.14 15.35
CA ALA A 48 -0.39 -6.42 14.39
C ALA A 48 1.08 -6.34 14.82
N LYS A 49 1.35 -6.11 16.12
CA LYS A 49 2.71 -6.13 16.68
C LYS A 49 3.35 -7.51 16.59
N GLU A 50 2.61 -8.55 16.93
CA GLU A 50 3.10 -9.94 16.88
C GLU A 50 3.44 -10.36 15.45
N ASN A 51 2.58 -10.04 14.48
CA ASN A 51 2.84 -10.27 13.07
C ASN A 51 4.05 -9.51 12.54
N ASN A 52 4.29 -8.32 13.06
CA ASN A 52 5.42 -7.46 12.70
C ASN A 52 5.60 -7.26 11.18
N LEU A 53 4.49 -7.20 10.46
CA LEU A 53 4.43 -6.76 9.08
C LEU A 53 4.09 -5.28 9.03
N SER A 54 4.29 -4.63 7.88
CA SER A 54 3.93 -3.21 7.75
C SER A 54 2.47 -2.98 8.11
N GLU A 55 1.56 -3.84 7.66
CA GLU A 55 0.14 -3.81 8.07
C GLU A 55 -0.44 -5.21 8.27
N THR A 56 -1.36 -5.28 9.22
CA THR A 56 -2.33 -6.36 9.38
C THR A 56 -3.72 -5.79 9.11
N ALA A 57 -4.44 -6.40 8.18
CA ALA A 57 -5.83 -6.08 7.87
C ALA A 57 -6.76 -6.98 8.69
N PHE A 58 -7.80 -6.39 9.25
CA PHE A 58 -8.88 -7.09 9.93
C PHE A 58 -10.19 -6.78 9.21
N THR A 59 -10.97 -7.82 8.94
CA THR A 59 -12.23 -7.66 8.23
C THR A 59 -13.34 -8.45 8.89
N VAL A 60 -14.53 -7.87 8.93
CA VAL A 60 -15.78 -8.46 9.43
C VAL A 60 -16.81 -8.40 8.32
N LYS A 61 -17.44 -9.53 8.02
CA LYS A 61 -18.52 -9.60 7.02
C LYS A 61 -19.80 -9.02 7.59
N ASN A 62 -20.43 -8.12 6.86
CA ASN A 62 -21.82 -7.75 6.97
C ASN A 62 -22.62 -8.36 5.80
N ASP A 63 -23.93 -8.08 5.70
CA ASP A 63 -24.78 -8.72 4.70
C ASP A 63 -24.23 -8.58 3.28
N ASP A 64 -24.05 -7.33 2.80
CA ASP A 64 -23.66 -7.03 1.42
C ASP A 64 -22.25 -6.42 1.29
N TYR A 65 -21.56 -6.21 2.38
CA TYR A 65 -20.26 -5.57 2.40
C TYR A 65 -19.39 -6.12 3.52
N TYR A 66 -18.12 -5.71 3.52
CA TYR A 66 -17.17 -6.00 4.58
C TYR A 66 -16.74 -4.71 5.28
N GLU A 67 -16.66 -4.73 6.61
CA GLU A 67 -15.92 -3.71 7.35
C GLU A 67 -14.43 -4.06 7.29
N LEU A 68 -13.56 -3.06 7.16
CA LEU A 68 -12.11 -3.25 7.01
C LEU A 68 -11.34 -2.20 7.80
N ARG A 69 -10.39 -2.67 8.58
CA ARG A 69 -9.47 -1.83 9.36
C ARG A 69 -8.04 -2.33 9.17
N TRP A 70 -7.08 -1.41 9.22
CA TRP A 70 -5.65 -1.73 9.06
C TRP A 70 -4.86 -1.22 10.25
N PHE A 71 -3.98 -2.09 10.76
CA PHE A 71 -3.09 -1.78 11.87
C PHE A 71 -1.65 -1.99 11.46
N THR A 72 -0.82 -0.98 11.71
CA THR A 72 0.64 -1.11 11.73
C THR A 72 1.08 -1.58 13.13
N PRO A 73 2.32 -2.03 13.33
CA PRO A 73 2.84 -2.27 14.68
C PRO A 73 2.77 -1.04 15.60
N GLY A 74 2.70 0.18 15.04
CA GLY A 74 2.64 1.44 15.77
C GLY A 74 1.24 2.00 16.01
N GLY A 75 0.21 1.50 15.35
CA GLY A 75 -1.17 2.01 15.49
C GLY A 75 -2.04 1.73 14.29
N GLU A 76 -3.33 2.03 14.44
CA GLU A 76 -4.30 1.96 13.35
C GLU A 76 -4.07 3.08 12.34
N ILE A 77 -4.26 2.78 11.07
CA ILE A 77 -4.20 3.73 9.95
C ILE A 77 -5.54 3.76 9.20
N ASP A 78 -5.81 4.87 8.54
CA ASP A 78 -7.10 5.15 7.91
C ASP A 78 -7.20 4.70 6.44
N LEU A 79 -6.07 4.39 5.81
CA LEU A 79 -6.03 3.90 4.42
C LEU A 79 -4.76 3.09 4.15
N CYS A 80 -4.93 1.92 3.50
CA CYS A 80 -3.83 1.09 3.04
C CYS A 80 -4.20 0.33 1.76
N GLY A 81 -3.53 0.64 0.65
CA GLY A 81 -3.82 0.05 -0.65
C GLY A 81 -3.45 -1.43 -0.75
N HIS A 82 -2.20 -1.79 -0.41
CA HIS A 82 -1.74 -3.17 -0.58
C HIS A 82 -2.44 -4.15 0.36
N ALA A 83 -2.75 -3.75 1.59
CA ALA A 83 -3.48 -4.61 2.53
C ALA A 83 -4.96 -4.76 2.13
N THR A 84 -5.57 -3.75 1.49
CA THR A 84 -6.90 -3.87 0.88
C THR A 84 -6.89 -4.86 -0.28
N LEU A 85 -5.91 -4.79 -1.15
CA LEU A 85 -5.75 -5.74 -2.26
C LEU A 85 -5.54 -7.16 -1.74
N ALA A 86 -4.70 -7.33 -0.73
CA ALA A 86 -4.47 -8.61 -0.07
C ALA A 86 -5.75 -9.19 0.54
N THR A 87 -6.56 -8.36 1.22
CA THR A 87 -7.85 -8.77 1.79
C THR A 87 -8.82 -9.19 0.69
N ALA A 88 -8.95 -8.40 -0.37
CA ALA A 88 -9.81 -8.74 -1.50
C ALA A 88 -9.39 -10.05 -2.16
N PHE A 89 -8.09 -10.27 -2.37
CA PHE A 89 -7.56 -11.53 -2.89
C PHE A 89 -8.01 -12.74 -2.05
N VAL A 90 -7.88 -12.66 -0.72
CA VAL A 90 -8.30 -13.74 0.19
C VAL A 90 -9.80 -14.00 0.05
N LEU A 91 -10.61 -12.94 0.07
CA LEU A 91 -12.06 -13.07 -0.01
C LEU A 91 -12.50 -13.65 -1.36
N PHE A 92 -12.03 -13.13 -2.48
CA PHE A 92 -12.37 -13.65 -3.80
C PHE A 92 -11.92 -15.10 -4.00
N ARG A 93 -10.77 -15.46 -3.48
CA ARG A 93 -10.20 -16.80 -3.68
C ARG A 93 -10.88 -17.86 -2.84
N PHE A 94 -11.20 -17.56 -1.58
CA PHE A 94 -11.61 -18.58 -0.60
C PHE A 94 -13.07 -18.49 -0.16
N PHE A 95 -13.69 -17.31 -0.25
CA PHE A 95 -15.01 -17.05 0.35
C PHE A 95 -16.05 -16.56 -0.66
N GLU A 96 -15.72 -15.60 -1.50
CA GLU A 96 -16.63 -14.96 -2.45
C GLU A 96 -16.25 -15.28 -3.91
N LYS A 97 -16.15 -16.57 -4.22
CA LYS A 97 -15.60 -17.06 -5.49
C LYS A 97 -16.36 -16.62 -6.73
N ASN A 98 -17.64 -16.31 -6.59
CA ASN A 98 -18.52 -15.88 -7.69
C ASN A 98 -18.73 -14.35 -7.74
N ALA A 99 -18.18 -13.61 -6.78
CA ALA A 99 -18.28 -12.16 -6.78
C ALA A 99 -17.33 -11.54 -7.82
N GLU A 100 -17.78 -10.47 -8.45
CA GLU A 100 -16.96 -9.68 -9.38
C GLU A 100 -16.40 -8.43 -8.72
N SER A 101 -17.03 -7.98 -7.63
CA SER A 101 -16.59 -6.84 -6.83
C SER A 101 -16.89 -7.05 -5.36
N LEU A 102 -16.12 -6.37 -4.51
CA LEU A 102 -16.30 -6.32 -3.06
C LEU A 102 -16.31 -4.87 -2.61
N THR A 103 -17.22 -4.56 -1.71
CA THR A 103 -17.32 -3.25 -1.06
C THR A 103 -16.79 -3.35 0.36
N PHE A 104 -15.90 -2.45 0.72
CA PHE A 104 -15.33 -2.32 2.06
C PHE A 104 -15.74 -1.00 2.69
N ALA A 105 -16.35 -1.05 3.85
CA ALA A 105 -16.59 0.11 4.69
C ALA A 105 -15.35 0.35 5.58
N THR A 106 -14.76 1.53 5.48
CA THR A 106 -13.54 1.91 6.19
C THR A 106 -13.68 3.26 6.87
N GLN A 107 -12.71 3.64 7.70
CA GLN A 107 -12.67 4.97 8.30
C GLN A 107 -12.54 6.10 7.25
N SER A 108 -11.97 5.80 6.09
CA SER A 108 -11.84 6.74 4.96
C SER A 108 -13.01 6.67 3.97
N GLY A 109 -14.10 6.00 4.36
CA GLY A 109 -15.26 5.81 3.51
C GLY A 109 -15.28 4.44 2.82
N GLU A 110 -16.09 4.34 1.80
CA GLU A 110 -16.29 3.10 1.04
C GLU A 110 -15.17 2.91 0.02
N LEU A 111 -14.62 1.71 -0.01
CA LEU A 111 -13.66 1.28 -1.03
C LEU A 111 -14.27 0.14 -1.85
N LEU A 112 -14.17 0.25 -3.17
CA LEU A 112 -14.58 -0.79 -4.10
C LEU A 112 -13.34 -1.49 -4.67
N VAL A 113 -13.35 -2.82 -4.63
CA VAL A 113 -12.35 -3.64 -5.31
C VAL A 113 -13.05 -4.51 -6.34
N THR A 114 -12.60 -4.42 -7.58
CA THR A 114 -13.15 -5.18 -8.71
C THR A 114 -12.15 -6.23 -9.15
N LYS A 115 -12.62 -7.46 -9.32
CA LYS A 115 -11.82 -8.56 -9.89
C LYS A 115 -11.86 -8.49 -11.41
N LYS A 116 -10.67 -8.44 -12.02
CA LYS A 116 -10.50 -8.42 -13.48
C LYS A 116 -9.53 -9.53 -13.91
N GLY A 117 -10.05 -10.73 -14.14
CA GLY A 117 -9.23 -11.91 -14.37
C GLY A 117 -8.36 -12.23 -13.14
N GLU A 118 -7.05 -12.17 -13.30
CA GLU A 118 -6.08 -12.39 -12.21
C GLU A 118 -5.72 -11.11 -11.45
N TYR A 119 -6.30 -9.96 -11.83
CA TYR A 119 -6.02 -8.66 -11.23
C TYR A 119 -7.14 -8.22 -10.31
N TYR A 120 -6.75 -7.45 -9.29
CA TYR A 120 -7.65 -6.81 -8.35
C TYR A 120 -7.45 -5.30 -8.48
N GLU A 121 -8.50 -4.58 -8.84
CA GLU A 121 -8.45 -3.15 -9.11
C GLU A 121 -9.08 -2.37 -7.97
N LEU A 122 -8.29 -1.45 -7.41
CA LEU A 122 -8.67 -0.50 -6.37
C LEU A 122 -8.94 0.86 -7.00
N ASN A 123 -9.90 1.61 -6.46
CA ASN A 123 -10.25 2.95 -6.91
C ASN A 123 -9.92 3.98 -5.82
N PHE A 124 -8.96 4.86 -6.08
CA PHE A 124 -8.53 5.90 -5.16
C PHE A 124 -8.64 7.30 -5.78
N PRO A 125 -8.70 8.36 -4.95
CA PRO A 125 -8.53 9.71 -5.45
C PRO A 125 -7.10 9.94 -5.95
N ALA A 126 -6.97 10.67 -7.06
CA ALA A 126 -5.69 11.20 -7.50
C ALA A 126 -5.28 12.38 -6.60
N TYR A 127 -4.01 12.41 -6.19
CA TYR A 127 -3.48 13.56 -5.46
C TYR A 127 -3.00 14.63 -6.44
N SER A 128 -3.44 15.88 -6.23
CA SER A 128 -2.87 17.01 -6.92
C SER A 128 -1.52 17.40 -6.31
N THR A 129 -0.59 17.77 -7.16
CA THR A 129 0.74 18.26 -6.77
C THR A 129 1.02 19.60 -7.42
N GLN A 130 1.89 20.39 -6.78
CA GLN A 130 2.41 21.63 -7.32
C GLN A 130 3.91 21.52 -7.52
N GLN A 131 4.40 22.04 -8.63
CA GLN A 131 5.83 22.08 -8.88
C GLN A 131 6.52 22.99 -7.86
N VAL A 132 7.59 22.52 -7.28
CA VAL A 132 8.45 23.23 -6.32
C VAL A 132 9.89 23.27 -6.84
N ALA A 133 10.69 24.18 -6.30
CA ALA A 133 12.10 24.26 -6.66
C ALA A 133 12.85 23.00 -6.24
N VAL A 134 13.75 22.52 -7.08
CA VAL A 134 14.72 21.49 -6.72
C VAL A 134 15.78 22.13 -5.83
N THR A 135 15.99 21.55 -4.66
CA THR A 135 16.92 22.05 -3.65
C THR A 135 18.20 21.21 -3.52
N SER A 136 19.23 21.78 -2.93
CA SER A 136 20.45 21.03 -2.58
C SER A 136 20.17 19.96 -1.53
N GLU A 137 19.22 20.19 -0.62
CA GLU A 137 18.78 19.24 0.39
C GLU A 137 18.16 17.98 -0.25
N MET A 138 17.37 18.14 -1.31
CA MET A 138 16.85 17.00 -2.08
C MET A 138 17.98 16.19 -2.71
N GLU A 139 18.95 16.86 -3.35
CA GLU A 139 20.12 16.20 -3.95
C GLU A 139 20.94 15.44 -2.92
N GLU A 140 21.20 16.05 -1.78
CA GLU A 140 21.96 15.42 -0.69
C GLU A 140 21.22 14.22 -0.07
N ALA A 141 19.88 14.32 0.07
CA ALA A 141 19.07 13.25 0.62
C ALA A 141 18.97 12.03 -0.32
N ILE A 142 18.83 12.28 -1.62
CA ILE A 142 18.65 11.24 -2.65
C ILE A 142 19.99 10.70 -3.15
N GLY A 143 21.03 11.54 -3.18
CA GLY A 143 22.34 11.23 -3.78
C GLY A 143 22.40 11.55 -5.28
N VAL A 144 21.31 12.05 -5.86
CA VAL A 144 21.19 12.46 -7.26
C VAL A 144 20.37 13.74 -7.31
N ARG A 145 20.76 14.70 -8.15
CA ARG A 145 19.98 15.93 -8.34
C ARG A 145 18.72 15.62 -9.16
N PRO A 146 17.53 15.86 -8.63
CA PRO A 146 16.30 15.72 -9.41
C PRO A 146 16.23 16.69 -10.58
N LEU A 147 15.56 16.31 -11.67
CA LEU A 147 15.19 17.23 -12.76
C LEU A 147 14.05 18.15 -12.35
N GLU A 148 13.13 17.63 -11.59
CA GLU A 148 11.92 18.31 -11.13
C GLU A 148 11.53 17.78 -9.74
N ALA A 149 10.83 18.62 -8.99
CA ALA A 149 10.22 18.27 -7.72
C ALA A 149 8.77 18.77 -7.68
N TRP A 150 7.89 17.95 -7.13
CA TRP A 150 6.45 18.21 -7.03
C TRP A 150 5.98 17.87 -5.63
N LEU A 151 5.22 18.74 -5.02
CA LEU A 151 4.73 18.61 -3.64
C LEU A 151 3.20 18.57 -3.59
N GLY A 152 2.68 17.53 -2.98
CA GLY A 152 1.31 17.36 -2.52
C GLY A 152 1.33 16.89 -1.07
N ARG A 153 0.60 15.82 -0.75
CA ARG A 153 0.79 15.12 0.52
C ARG A 153 2.22 14.57 0.61
N ASP A 154 2.70 14.00 -0.48
CA ASP A 154 4.05 13.47 -0.62
C ASP A 154 4.91 14.39 -1.49
N LEU A 155 6.21 14.28 -1.36
CA LEU A 155 7.17 14.85 -2.28
C LEU A 155 7.48 13.86 -3.39
N VAL A 156 7.40 14.31 -4.65
CA VAL A 156 7.78 13.53 -5.82
C VAL A 156 8.99 14.19 -6.48
N CYS A 157 10.08 13.46 -6.59
CA CYS A 157 11.30 13.89 -7.28
C CYS A 157 11.49 13.06 -8.56
N VAL A 158 11.51 13.73 -9.70
CA VAL A 158 11.78 13.11 -11.00
C VAL A 158 13.27 13.07 -11.23
N LEU A 159 13.83 11.87 -11.36
CA LEU A 159 15.25 11.64 -11.62
C LEU A 159 15.51 11.50 -13.13
N PRO A 160 16.76 11.75 -13.58
CA PRO A 160 17.09 11.71 -15.01
C PRO A 160 16.86 10.34 -15.68
N HIS A 161 17.22 9.25 -14.99
CA HIS A 161 17.14 7.90 -15.55
C HIS A 161 16.64 6.87 -14.55
N GLU A 162 16.02 5.78 -15.05
CA GLU A 162 15.53 4.69 -14.22
C GLU A 162 16.62 4.01 -13.37
N ASN A 163 17.87 3.92 -13.87
CA ASN A 163 18.96 3.33 -13.12
C ASN A 163 19.30 4.13 -11.85
N GLU A 164 19.10 5.42 -11.86
CA GLU A 164 19.30 6.27 -10.67
C GLU A 164 18.22 6.02 -9.62
N VAL A 165 17.01 5.73 -10.04
CA VAL A 165 15.94 5.29 -9.14
C VAL A 165 16.26 3.91 -8.56
N ILE A 166 16.61 2.96 -9.42
CA ILE A 166 16.88 1.55 -9.02
C ILE A 166 18.05 1.49 -8.04
N ASN A 167 19.12 2.24 -8.29
CA ASN A 167 20.35 2.20 -7.52
C ASN A 167 20.43 3.24 -6.40
N ALA A 168 19.38 4.04 -6.19
CA ALA A 168 19.37 5.06 -5.15
C ALA A 168 19.60 4.45 -3.76
N ASN A 169 20.46 5.12 -2.99
CA ASN A 169 20.73 4.81 -1.58
C ASN A 169 20.53 6.08 -0.74
N PRO A 170 19.28 6.46 -0.44
CA PRO A 170 18.99 7.70 0.23
C PRO A 170 19.53 7.74 1.66
N ASP A 171 19.90 8.94 2.10
CA ASP A 171 20.14 9.24 3.51
C ASP A 171 18.78 9.48 4.19
N PHE A 172 18.31 8.50 4.98
CA PHE A 172 16.95 8.53 5.57
C PHE A 172 16.77 9.67 6.59
N ASP A 173 17.81 10.11 7.27
CA ASP A 173 17.72 11.26 8.17
C ASP A 173 17.53 12.55 7.39
N LYS A 174 18.21 12.70 6.26
CA LYS A 174 18.02 13.82 5.35
C LYS A 174 16.67 13.77 4.65
N VAL A 175 16.21 12.59 4.21
CA VAL A 175 14.85 12.40 3.66
C VAL A 175 13.79 12.82 4.67
N LYS A 176 13.97 12.47 5.95
CA LYS A 176 13.04 12.83 7.03
C LYS A 176 12.90 14.34 7.22
N ALA A 177 13.92 15.11 6.87
CA ALA A 177 13.93 16.57 6.97
C ALA A 177 13.29 17.28 5.76
N LEU A 178 13.00 16.56 4.66
CA LEU A 178 12.34 17.12 3.49
C LEU A 178 10.83 17.34 3.73
N ASP A 179 10.25 18.24 2.95
CA ASP A 179 8.79 18.42 2.92
C ASP A 179 8.08 17.16 2.39
N GLY A 180 6.79 17.05 2.67
CA GLY A 180 5.99 15.89 2.29
C GLY A 180 6.03 14.75 3.31
N LEU A 181 5.02 13.90 3.28
CA LEU A 181 4.93 12.75 4.19
C LEU A 181 5.88 11.63 3.75
N LEU A 182 5.83 11.27 2.48
CA LEU A 182 6.73 10.33 1.83
C LEU A 182 7.58 11.04 0.78
N LEU A 183 8.73 10.47 0.48
CA LEU A 183 9.50 10.79 -0.72
C LEU A 183 9.28 9.69 -1.76
N ASN A 184 8.74 10.06 -2.91
CA ASN A 184 8.68 9.20 -4.09
C ASN A 184 9.73 9.69 -5.10
N ILE A 185 10.70 8.87 -5.42
CA ILE A 185 11.63 9.11 -6.54
C ILE A 185 11.16 8.31 -7.73
N THR A 186 11.15 8.91 -8.91
CA THR A 186 10.58 8.30 -10.11
C THR A 186 11.33 8.72 -11.37
N ALA A 187 11.30 7.86 -12.37
CA ALA A 187 11.81 8.11 -13.71
C ALA A 187 10.94 7.39 -14.74
N LYS A 188 11.04 7.82 -16.01
CA LYS A 188 10.50 7.05 -17.14
C LYS A 188 11.24 5.71 -17.22
N GLY A 189 10.51 4.63 -17.41
CA GLY A 189 11.07 3.30 -17.56
C GLY A 189 11.37 2.94 -19.02
N SER A 190 12.20 1.93 -19.22
CA SER A 190 12.46 1.33 -20.54
C SER A 190 11.58 0.11 -20.80
N LYS A 191 11.51 -0.80 -19.82
CA LYS A 191 10.68 -2.00 -19.86
C LYS A 191 9.24 -1.73 -19.41
N TYR A 192 9.08 -0.86 -18.40
CA TYR A 192 7.82 -0.40 -17.85
C TYR A 192 7.66 1.09 -18.18
N ASP A 193 6.45 1.61 -18.06
CA ASP A 193 6.20 3.03 -18.36
C ASP A 193 6.87 3.94 -17.33
N THR A 194 6.82 3.55 -16.06
CA THR A 194 7.44 4.28 -14.94
C THR A 194 8.19 3.35 -14.00
N VAL A 195 9.22 3.88 -13.37
CA VAL A 195 9.98 3.23 -12.29
C VAL A 195 9.94 4.15 -11.08
N THR A 196 9.58 3.63 -9.91
CA THR A 196 9.40 4.44 -8.69
C THR A 196 9.91 3.70 -7.47
N ARG A 197 10.43 4.43 -6.49
CA ARG A 197 10.68 3.96 -5.13
C ARG A 197 10.11 4.95 -4.13
N SER A 198 9.62 4.46 -3.01
CA SER A 198 8.87 5.24 -2.02
C SER A 198 9.51 5.09 -0.63
N PHE A 199 9.90 6.20 -0.03
CA PHE A 199 10.59 6.23 1.26
C PHE A 199 9.73 6.96 2.29
N ALA A 200 9.56 6.34 3.45
CA ALA A 200 8.66 6.84 4.50
C ALA A 200 9.32 6.88 5.89
N PRO A 201 10.51 7.47 6.05
CA PRO A 201 11.19 7.48 7.34
C PRO A 201 10.44 8.26 8.42
N LYS A 202 9.57 9.21 8.06
CA LYS A 202 8.68 9.92 8.99
C LYS A 202 7.65 9.00 9.63
N LEU A 203 7.30 7.89 8.97
CA LEU A 203 6.39 6.86 9.44
C LEU A 203 7.13 5.66 10.05
N SER A 204 8.42 5.80 10.35
CA SER A 204 9.29 4.71 10.85
C SER A 204 9.44 3.54 9.88
N VAL A 205 9.19 3.76 8.60
CA VAL A 205 9.38 2.80 7.51
C VAL A 205 10.44 3.38 6.57
N LYS A 206 11.58 2.70 6.43
CA LYS A 206 12.63 3.20 5.54
C LYS A 206 12.16 3.27 4.11
N GLU A 207 11.63 2.17 3.59
CA GLU A 207 11.11 2.06 2.24
C GLU A 207 9.82 1.24 2.24
N ASP A 208 8.79 1.74 1.56
CA ASP A 208 7.56 1.00 1.30
C ASP A 208 7.78 0.11 0.07
N PRO A 209 7.69 -1.21 0.19
CA PRO A 209 7.99 -2.12 -0.93
C PRO A 209 7.15 -1.91 -2.17
N VAL A 210 5.85 -1.61 -2.02
CA VAL A 210 4.95 -1.17 -3.09
C VAL A 210 3.95 -0.18 -2.52
N CYS A 211 4.03 1.06 -2.97
CA CYS A 211 3.27 2.17 -2.41
C CYS A 211 2.10 2.58 -3.32
N GLY A 212 0.89 2.20 -2.93
CA GLY A 212 -0.33 2.59 -3.65
C GLY A 212 -0.56 4.11 -3.62
N SER A 213 -0.46 4.72 -2.44
CA SER A 213 -0.64 6.17 -2.29
C SER A 213 0.44 6.98 -3.00
N GLY A 214 1.66 6.48 -3.06
CA GLY A 214 2.74 7.08 -3.86
C GLY A 214 2.36 7.13 -5.34
N HIS A 215 1.78 6.06 -5.87
CA HIS A 215 1.33 6.00 -7.26
C HIS A 215 0.13 6.93 -7.53
N CYS A 216 -0.70 7.23 -6.53
CA CYS A 216 -1.74 8.26 -6.65
C CYS A 216 -1.16 9.69 -6.86
N HIS A 217 0.12 9.92 -6.53
CA HIS A 217 0.85 11.15 -6.83
C HIS A 217 1.61 11.05 -8.15
N VAL A 218 2.32 9.94 -8.35
CA VAL A 218 3.26 9.73 -9.47
C VAL A 218 2.53 9.58 -10.80
N ILE A 219 1.43 8.84 -10.85
CA ILE A 219 0.72 8.57 -12.11
C ILE A 219 0.09 9.81 -12.72
N PRO A 220 -0.59 10.72 -11.99
CA PRO A 220 -1.08 11.96 -12.58
C PRO A 220 0.02 12.80 -13.20
N LEU A 221 1.20 12.87 -12.58
CA LEU A 221 2.37 13.54 -13.12
C LEU A 221 2.82 12.94 -14.45
N TRP A 222 2.99 11.63 -14.51
CA TRP A 222 3.41 10.94 -15.73
C TRP A 222 2.34 10.95 -16.82
N ALA A 223 1.06 10.88 -16.46
CA ALA A 223 -0.05 11.02 -17.39
C ALA A 223 0.01 12.32 -18.16
N ASN A 224 0.29 13.42 -17.47
CA ASN A 224 0.48 14.71 -18.10
C ASN A 224 1.75 14.76 -18.97
N LYS A 225 2.87 14.24 -18.48
CA LYS A 225 4.16 14.27 -19.19
C LYS A 225 4.18 13.39 -20.44
N LEU A 226 3.55 12.21 -20.40
CA LEU A 226 3.59 11.23 -21.48
C LEU A 226 2.31 11.22 -22.34
N ALA A 227 1.32 12.06 -22.01
CA ALA A 227 0.03 12.12 -22.67
C ALA A 227 -0.64 10.75 -22.81
N GLN A 228 -0.62 9.97 -21.73
CA GLN A 228 -1.27 8.66 -21.67
C GLN A 228 -2.04 8.50 -20.36
N ALA A 229 -3.03 7.61 -20.32
CA ALA A 229 -3.89 7.36 -19.17
C ALA A 229 -3.60 6.02 -18.47
N GLU A 230 -3.00 5.07 -19.16
CA GLU A 230 -2.72 3.71 -18.66
C GLU A 230 -1.23 3.49 -18.53
N PHE A 231 -0.82 2.86 -17.43
CA PHE A 231 0.58 2.68 -17.07
C PHE A 231 0.85 1.28 -16.53
N ARG A 232 1.94 0.69 -16.98
CA ARG A 232 2.62 -0.40 -16.30
C ARG A 232 3.70 0.23 -15.43
N ALA A 233 3.42 0.34 -14.13
CA ALA A 233 4.26 1.00 -13.16
C ALA A 233 5.06 -0.02 -12.34
N TYR A 234 6.38 0.12 -12.33
CA TYR A 234 7.28 -0.76 -11.60
C TYR A 234 7.77 -0.07 -10.33
N GLN A 235 7.54 -0.71 -9.19
CA GLN A 235 8.12 -0.33 -7.92
C GLN A 235 9.46 -1.04 -7.76
N ALA A 236 10.56 -0.28 -7.77
CA ALA A 236 11.92 -0.80 -7.82
C ALA A 236 12.55 -0.98 -6.42
N SER A 237 11.75 -1.32 -5.41
CA SER A 237 12.24 -1.73 -4.10
C SER A 237 12.98 -3.07 -4.18
N GLU A 238 13.63 -3.48 -3.09
CA GLU A 238 14.28 -4.80 -3.00
C GLU A 238 13.31 -5.94 -3.31
N ARG A 239 12.09 -5.88 -2.78
CA ARG A 239 11.04 -6.87 -3.06
C ARG A 239 10.44 -6.71 -4.45
N SER A 240 10.40 -5.48 -4.94
CA SER A 240 9.75 -5.08 -6.18
C SER A 240 8.24 -5.33 -6.24
N GLY A 241 7.59 -4.75 -7.22
CA GLY A 241 6.18 -4.97 -7.50
C GLY A 241 5.74 -4.32 -8.80
N LEU A 242 4.59 -4.73 -9.29
CA LEU A 242 4.03 -4.24 -10.53
C LEU A 242 2.58 -3.79 -10.32
N LEU A 243 2.32 -2.55 -10.71
CA LEU A 243 0.99 -1.95 -10.69
C LEU A 243 0.55 -1.64 -12.11
N PHE A 244 -0.69 -1.94 -12.40
CA PHE A 244 -1.37 -1.47 -13.61
C PHE A 244 -2.26 -0.31 -13.19
N CYS A 245 -1.92 0.89 -13.65
CA CYS A 245 -2.57 2.13 -13.20
C CYS A 245 -3.34 2.75 -14.35
N ARG A 246 -4.51 3.33 -14.03
CA ARG A 246 -5.34 4.04 -15.00
C ARG A 246 -5.86 5.32 -14.35
N LEU A 247 -5.53 6.46 -14.96
CA LEU A 247 -6.07 7.76 -14.57
C LEU A 247 -7.38 8.02 -15.30
N ALA A 248 -8.43 8.33 -14.55
CA ALA A 248 -9.74 8.70 -15.09
C ALA A 248 -10.29 9.91 -14.30
N GLY A 249 -10.16 11.10 -14.87
CA GLY A 249 -10.51 12.34 -14.21
C GLY A 249 -9.67 12.56 -12.94
N ASP A 250 -10.34 12.65 -11.81
CA ASP A 250 -9.73 12.82 -10.48
C ASP A 250 -9.54 11.48 -9.73
N ARG A 251 -9.72 10.34 -10.44
CA ARG A 251 -9.60 9.00 -9.85
C ARG A 251 -8.41 8.25 -10.44
N ILE A 252 -7.75 7.48 -9.59
CA ILE A 252 -6.72 6.52 -9.95
C ILE A 252 -7.24 5.12 -9.68
N TYR A 253 -7.17 4.27 -10.69
CA TYR A 253 -7.40 2.84 -10.57
C TYR A 253 -6.06 2.13 -10.51
N LEU A 254 -5.81 1.45 -9.40
CA LEU A 254 -4.59 0.67 -9.17
C LEU A 254 -4.95 -0.80 -9.21
N ALA A 255 -4.44 -1.51 -10.19
CA ALA A 255 -4.64 -2.94 -10.32
C ALA A 255 -3.34 -3.70 -10.10
N GLY A 256 -3.43 -4.85 -9.45
CA GLY A 256 -2.29 -5.74 -9.24
C GLY A 256 -2.73 -7.16 -9.01
N LYS A 257 -1.79 -8.07 -9.14
CA LYS A 257 -1.93 -9.46 -8.73
C LYS A 257 -1.61 -9.60 -7.24
N ALA A 258 -1.95 -10.73 -6.67
CA ALA A 258 -1.55 -11.10 -5.31
C ALA A 258 -1.27 -12.60 -5.25
N THR A 259 -0.41 -13.00 -4.33
CA THR A 259 -0.09 -14.40 -4.13
C THR A 259 -0.07 -14.77 -2.66
N LEU A 260 -0.55 -15.96 -2.34
CA LEU A 260 -0.62 -16.47 -0.98
C LEU A 260 0.75 -17.01 -0.56
N TYR A 261 1.28 -16.49 0.55
CA TYR A 261 2.47 -17.02 1.18
C TYR A 261 2.14 -18.07 2.26
N SER A 262 1.22 -17.75 3.17
CA SER A 262 0.82 -18.67 4.22
C SER A 262 -0.65 -18.55 4.59
N ARG A 263 -1.20 -19.64 5.11
CA ARG A 263 -2.55 -19.73 5.66
C ARG A 263 -2.50 -20.52 6.96
N GLY A 264 -3.17 -20.03 7.98
CA GLY A 264 -3.24 -20.71 9.27
C GLY A 264 -4.29 -20.11 10.18
N GLU A 265 -4.12 -20.34 11.44
CA GLU A 265 -4.98 -19.84 12.51
C GLU A 265 -4.13 -19.23 13.60
N ILE A 266 -4.61 -18.15 14.19
CA ILE A 266 -4.05 -17.55 15.39
C ILE A 266 -5.02 -17.72 16.56
N TYR A 267 -4.47 -17.76 17.76
CA TYR A 267 -5.22 -18.02 18.99
C TYR A 267 -5.02 -16.83 19.92
N VAL A 268 -6.10 -16.14 20.24
CA VAL A 268 -6.05 -14.93 21.06
C VAL A 268 -7.07 -14.98 22.19
N MET A 269 -6.81 -14.21 23.23
CA MET A 269 -7.73 -13.97 24.36
C MET A 269 -8.19 -12.53 24.28
N ASP A 270 -9.51 -12.27 24.38
CA ASP A 270 -10.11 -10.92 24.33
C ASP A 270 -11.23 -10.77 25.37
#